data_0c9e8017853c78df01864f8b44c3cb90
#
_entry.id   0c9e8017853c78df01864f8b44c3cb90
#
_cell.length_a   1.000
_cell.length_b   1.000
_cell.length_c   1.000
_cell.angle_alpha   90.00
_cell.angle_beta   90.00
_cell.angle_gamma   90.00
#
_symmetry.space_group_name_H-M   'P 1'
#
loop_
_entity.id
_entity.type
_entity.pdbx_description
1 polymer ?
#
loop_
_entity_poly.entity_id
_entity_poly.type
_entity_poly.pdbx_seq_one_letter_code
_entity_poly.pdbx_strand_id
1 'polypeptide(L)'
;MSDYELTYNDYDSREKILPERDKAYTPVMEAIGLSIEFGGLPAVDDFNLTVGRTEICGLIGPNGAGKTTVFNLLTKVYQPTRGKILIDGRDTKGMSTIQVNRAGVARTFQNIRLFKNLSVIDNVLIGMHNHTHYNMLTSTLRLPKYWKAEKAAREKALELLSIFGMQDQADAEAGSLPYGAQRRLEIVRALATGPKLLLLDEPAAGMNPSETTELMENIHKIRDTFQIAIMLIEHDMSLVMGICEGIAVLNYGKIIAKGTPEEIRRNPVVIEAYLGKKRGEKQDAEGQ
;
A
#
# COMPACT_ATOMS: atom_id res chain seq x y z
N MET A 1 35.21 12.02 13.73
CA MET A 1 34.44 11.94 12.46
C MET A 1 34.08 10.47 12.34
N SER A 2 32.86 10.14 12.62
CA SER A 2 32.44 8.77 12.82
C SER A 2 32.00 8.15 11.48
N ASP A 3 32.38 6.92 11.30
CA ASP A 3 32.11 6.05 10.11
C ASP A 3 30.62 5.83 9.76
N TYR A 4 29.73 6.63 10.32
CA TYR A 4 28.27 6.50 10.14
C TYR A 4 27.67 7.33 8.98
N GLU A 5 28.47 8.17 8.31
CA GLU A 5 27.99 8.92 7.14
C GLU A 5 27.98 8.10 5.84
N LEU A 6 28.62 6.94 5.82
CA LEU A 6 28.79 6.12 4.61
C LEU A 6 27.61 5.18 4.29
N THR A 7 26.67 4.97 5.19
CA THR A 7 25.59 3.98 5.00
C THR A 7 24.32 4.53 4.38
N TYR A 8 24.19 5.83 4.18
CA TYR A 8 22.95 6.45 3.65
C TYR A 8 22.76 6.34 2.13
N ASN A 9 23.81 6.04 1.36
CA ASN A 9 23.79 6.12 -0.10
C ASN A 9 23.94 4.80 -0.85
N ASP A 10 24.09 3.65 -0.17
CA ASP A 10 24.47 2.39 -0.82
C ASP A 10 23.32 1.42 -1.10
N TYR A 11 22.05 1.84 -0.94
CA TYR A 11 20.96 0.98 -1.35
C TYR A 11 20.73 1.11 -2.85
N ASP A 12 21.20 0.13 -3.62
CA ASP A 12 20.85 0.05 -5.04
C ASP A 12 19.34 -0.05 -5.18
N SER A 13 18.77 0.91 -5.90
CA SER A 13 17.32 0.99 -6.16
C SER A 13 16.75 -0.25 -6.83
N ARG A 14 17.60 -1.06 -7.43
CA ARG A 14 17.25 -2.26 -8.17
C ARG A 14 17.28 -3.52 -7.32
N GLU A 15 17.82 -3.46 -6.10
CA GLU A 15 17.75 -4.59 -5.20
C GLU A 15 16.32 -4.74 -4.68
N LYS A 16 15.71 -5.87 -4.94
CA LYS A 16 14.46 -6.28 -4.29
C LYS A 16 14.70 -6.35 -2.79
N ILE A 17 13.70 -6.03 -2.00
CA ILE A 17 13.78 -6.24 -0.55
C ILE A 17 13.99 -7.74 -0.24
N LEU A 18 13.43 -8.64 -1.07
CA LEU A 18 13.65 -10.09 -1.01
C LEU A 18 14.08 -10.61 -2.39
N PRO A 19 15.39 -10.71 -2.67
CA PRO A 19 15.91 -11.11 -3.97
C PRO A 19 15.58 -12.54 -4.37
N GLU A 20 15.14 -13.40 -3.46
CA GLU A 20 15.02 -14.82 -3.69
C GLU A 20 13.71 -15.27 -4.34
N ARG A 21 12.63 -14.53 -4.18
CA ARG A 21 11.28 -14.96 -4.62
C ARG A 21 10.99 -14.80 -6.11
N ASP A 22 11.62 -13.84 -6.80
CA ASP A 22 11.18 -13.43 -8.15
C ASP A 22 12.34 -13.21 -9.15
N LYS A 23 13.39 -14.02 -9.07
CA LYS A 23 14.56 -13.88 -9.97
C LYS A 23 14.25 -13.93 -11.48
N ALA A 24 13.10 -14.47 -11.86
CA ALA A 24 12.71 -14.69 -13.25
C ALA A 24 11.65 -13.68 -13.78
N TYR A 25 11.09 -12.80 -12.94
CA TYR A 25 9.96 -11.96 -13.32
C TYR A 25 10.26 -10.46 -13.20
N THR A 26 9.70 -9.68 -14.11
CA THR A 26 9.66 -8.22 -14.01
C THR A 26 8.93 -7.82 -12.72
N PRO A 27 9.49 -6.94 -11.89
CA PRO A 27 8.81 -6.43 -10.69
C PRO A 27 7.44 -5.85 -11.02
N VAL A 28 6.50 -5.92 -10.07
CA VAL A 28 5.19 -5.30 -10.26
C VAL A 28 5.31 -3.79 -10.26
N MET A 29 6.23 -3.24 -9.44
CA MET A 29 6.49 -1.80 -9.38
C MET A 29 7.95 -1.53 -9.08
N GLU A 30 8.48 -0.50 -9.72
CA GLU A 30 9.80 0.08 -9.43
C GLU A 30 9.67 1.59 -9.30
N ALA A 31 10.19 2.13 -8.22
CA ALA A 31 10.40 3.54 -8.00
C ALA A 31 11.90 3.82 -8.11
N ILE A 32 12.31 4.71 -8.99
CA ILE A 32 13.73 4.96 -9.31
C ILE A 32 14.00 6.45 -9.18
N GLY A 33 14.80 6.84 -8.19
CA GLY A 33 15.25 8.21 -7.94
C GLY A 33 14.12 9.20 -7.72
N LEU A 34 12.99 8.76 -7.12
CA LEU A 34 11.81 9.62 -6.95
C LEU A 34 12.10 10.75 -5.98
N SER A 35 11.84 11.97 -6.42
CA SER A 35 11.90 13.15 -5.58
C SER A 35 10.69 14.04 -5.83
N ILE A 36 10.22 14.71 -4.76
CA ILE A 36 9.19 15.74 -4.82
C ILE A 36 9.47 16.83 -3.79
N GLU A 37 9.27 18.06 -4.19
CA GLU A 37 9.47 19.26 -3.37
C GLU A 37 8.16 20.05 -3.28
N PHE A 38 7.86 20.57 -2.11
CA PHE A 38 6.76 21.50 -1.87
C PHE A 38 7.31 22.82 -1.35
N GLY A 39 7.11 23.90 -2.11
CA GLY A 39 7.64 25.21 -1.72
C GLY A 39 9.17 25.23 -1.55
N GLY A 40 9.91 24.43 -2.32
CA GLY A 40 11.37 24.31 -2.22
C GLY A 40 11.87 23.38 -1.10
N LEU A 41 10.97 22.78 -0.33
CA LEU A 41 11.33 21.80 0.69
C LEU A 41 11.15 20.38 0.15
N PRO A 42 12.18 19.52 0.15
CA PRO A 42 12.07 18.14 -0.29
C PRO A 42 11.22 17.33 0.72
N ALA A 43 10.10 16.78 0.25
CA ALA A 43 9.26 15.87 1.03
C ALA A 43 9.64 14.40 0.79
N VAL A 44 10.17 14.09 -0.39
CA VAL A 44 10.79 12.81 -0.75
C VAL A 44 12.00 13.15 -1.62
N ASP A 45 13.13 12.53 -1.32
CA ASP A 45 14.38 12.77 -2.03
C ASP A 45 15.10 11.46 -2.31
N ASP A 46 15.33 11.19 -3.59
CA ASP A 46 16.01 10.00 -4.12
C ASP A 46 15.43 8.67 -3.58
N PHE A 47 14.11 8.56 -3.56
CA PHE A 47 13.44 7.33 -3.10
C PHE A 47 13.54 6.24 -4.17
N ASN A 48 14.09 5.09 -3.77
CA ASN A 48 14.32 3.94 -4.61
C ASN A 48 13.75 2.68 -3.98
N LEU A 49 12.77 2.04 -4.63
CA LEU A 49 12.11 0.83 -4.12
C LEU A 49 11.64 -0.05 -5.26
N THR A 50 11.86 -1.35 -5.12
CA THR A 50 11.36 -2.37 -6.04
C THR A 50 10.41 -3.30 -5.28
N VAL A 51 9.22 -3.55 -5.83
CA VAL A 51 8.22 -4.47 -5.25
C VAL A 51 8.06 -5.67 -6.18
N GLY A 52 8.27 -6.86 -5.63
CA GLY A 52 8.07 -8.15 -6.32
C GLY A 52 6.59 -8.48 -6.53
N ARG A 53 6.29 -9.55 -7.31
CA ARG A 53 4.90 -9.82 -7.75
C ARG A 53 3.96 -10.34 -6.66
N THR A 54 4.47 -11.06 -5.68
CA THR A 54 3.67 -11.67 -4.59
C THR A 54 4.23 -11.31 -3.22
N GLU A 55 4.93 -10.21 -3.16
CA GLU A 55 5.61 -9.73 -1.96
C GLU A 55 4.66 -8.94 -1.07
N ILE A 56 4.76 -9.15 0.24
CA ILE A 56 4.19 -8.25 1.24
C ILE A 56 5.32 -7.39 1.79
N CYS A 57 5.36 -6.12 1.42
CA CYS A 57 6.38 -5.19 1.88
C CYS A 57 5.80 -4.05 2.72
N GLY A 58 6.56 -3.61 3.73
CA GLY A 58 6.23 -2.51 4.60
C GLY A 58 7.01 -1.24 4.26
N LEU A 59 6.35 -0.09 4.27
CA LEU A 59 7.00 1.21 4.29
C LEU A 59 6.74 1.87 5.65
N ILE A 60 7.73 1.88 6.51
CA ILE A 60 7.62 2.42 7.85
C ILE A 60 8.49 3.68 8.02
N GLY A 61 8.34 4.35 9.15
CA GLY A 61 9.12 5.53 9.50
C GLY A 61 8.36 6.45 10.44
N PRO A 62 9.02 7.41 11.07
CA PRO A 62 8.41 8.39 11.96
C PRO A 62 7.29 9.19 11.30
N ASN A 63 6.48 9.89 12.12
CA ASN A 63 5.49 10.82 11.60
C ASN A 63 6.20 11.96 10.83
N GLY A 64 5.64 12.31 9.67
CA GLY A 64 6.28 13.31 8.80
C GLY A 64 7.45 12.78 7.95
N ALA A 65 7.80 11.50 8.02
CA ALA A 65 8.89 10.93 7.20
C ALA A 65 8.65 10.98 5.69
N GLY A 66 7.40 11.21 5.22
CA GLY A 66 7.06 11.26 3.80
C GLY A 66 6.33 10.03 3.25
N LYS A 67 5.94 9.07 4.11
CA LYS A 67 5.30 7.81 3.70
C LYS A 67 4.06 8.01 2.81
N THR A 68 3.10 8.82 3.25
CA THR A 68 1.89 9.15 2.48
C THR A 68 2.22 9.88 1.18
N THR A 69 3.28 10.71 1.18
CA THR A 69 3.77 11.37 -0.03
C THR A 69 4.31 10.36 -1.03
N VAL A 70 5.02 9.33 -0.59
CA VAL A 70 5.45 8.21 -1.44
C VAL A 70 4.23 7.52 -2.06
N PHE A 71 3.21 7.16 -1.29
CA PHE A 71 1.99 6.55 -1.83
C PHE A 71 1.27 7.46 -2.83
N ASN A 72 1.25 8.78 -2.59
CA ASN A 72 0.70 9.77 -3.53
C ASN A 72 1.51 9.81 -4.84
N LEU A 73 2.82 9.66 -4.79
CA LEU A 73 3.67 9.55 -5.97
C LEU A 73 3.40 8.25 -6.73
N LEU A 74 3.40 7.09 -6.03
CA LEU A 74 3.20 5.77 -6.64
C LEU A 74 1.83 5.66 -7.34
N THR A 75 0.81 6.36 -6.83
CA THR A 75 -0.54 6.40 -7.41
C THR A 75 -0.79 7.59 -8.35
N LYS A 76 0.25 8.41 -8.63
CA LYS A 76 0.14 9.60 -9.49
C LYS A 76 -0.89 10.64 -9.02
N VAL A 77 -1.21 10.67 -7.73
CA VAL A 77 -1.89 11.81 -7.09
C VAL A 77 -0.95 13.02 -7.11
N TYR A 78 0.34 12.79 -6.88
CA TYR A 78 1.41 13.76 -7.13
C TYR A 78 2.29 13.31 -8.29
N GLN A 79 2.75 14.26 -9.09
CA GLN A 79 3.76 14.00 -10.11
C GLN A 79 5.15 14.20 -9.48
N PRO A 80 6.09 13.27 -9.68
CA PRO A 80 7.45 13.46 -9.16
C PRO A 80 8.14 14.62 -9.88
N THR A 81 8.94 15.39 -9.16
CA THR A 81 9.82 16.41 -9.73
C THR A 81 10.99 15.77 -10.46
N ARG A 82 11.50 14.65 -9.92
CA ARG A 82 12.60 13.84 -10.50
C ARG A 82 12.29 12.37 -10.35
N GLY A 83 12.96 11.54 -11.13
CA GLY A 83 12.83 10.09 -11.10
C GLY A 83 11.66 9.56 -11.94
N LYS A 84 11.45 8.26 -11.87
CA LYS A 84 10.41 7.55 -12.63
C LYS A 84 9.80 6.41 -11.84
N ILE A 85 8.57 6.05 -12.22
CA ILE A 85 7.85 4.90 -11.67
C ILE A 85 7.55 3.97 -12.82
N LEU A 86 7.92 2.69 -12.68
CA LEU A 86 7.59 1.66 -13.64
C LEU A 86 6.53 0.73 -13.02
N ILE A 87 5.55 0.32 -13.82
CA ILE A 87 4.57 -0.73 -13.48
C ILE A 87 4.71 -1.82 -14.56
N ASP A 88 5.02 -3.04 -14.16
CA ASP A 88 5.36 -4.13 -15.08
C ASP A 88 6.42 -3.72 -16.12
N GLY A 89 7.44 -2.98 -15.71
CA GLY A 89 8.51 -2.45 -16.56
C GLY A 89 8.10 -1.28 -17.49
N ARG A 90 6.84 -0.81 -17.45
CA ARG A 90 6.36 0.31 -18.27
C ARG A 90 6.39 1.61 -17.48
N ASP A 91 6.99 2.64 -18.08
CA ASP A 91 7.03 3.98 -17.47
C ASP A 91 5.62 4.58 -17.36
N THR A 92 5.32 5.08 -16.17
CA THR A 92 4.04 5.74 -15.86
C THR A 92 4.05 7.24 -16.15
N LYS A 93 5.06 7.76 -16.85
CA LYS A 93 5.17 9.18 -17.21
C LYS A 93 3.92 9.62 -17.97
N GLY A 94 3.29 10.69 -17.50
CA GLY A 94 2.06 11.23 -18.12
C GLY A 94 0.78 10.45 -17.81
N MET A 95 0.84 9.34 -17.06
CA MET A 95 -0.37 8.62 -16.65
C MET A 95 -1.13 9.42 -15.57
N SER A 96 -2.45 9.38 -15.67
CA SER A 96 -3.35 9.81 -14.62
C SER A 96 -3.54 8.72 -13.56
N THR A 97 -4.07 9.07 -12.40
CA THR A 97 -4.44 8.12 -11.32
C THR A 97 -5.34 6.97 -11.84
N ILE A 98 -6.29 7.29 -12.73
CA ILE A 98 -7.17 6.28 -13.34
C ILE A 98 -6.37 5.29 -14.20
N GLN A 99 -5.41 5.78 -14.98
CA GLN A 99 -4.57 4.93 -15.83
C GLN A 99 -3.64 4.06 -15.01
N VAL A 100 -3.11 4.57 -13.89
CA VAL A 100 -2.31 3.79 -12.93
C VAL A 100 -3.16 2.69 -12.28
N ASN A 101 -4.39 2.99 -11.91
CA ASN A 101 -5.30 1.98 -11.39
C ASN A 101 -5.59 0.90 -12.44
N ARG A 102 -5.87 1.27 -13.69
CA ARG A 102 -6.04 0.33 -14.80
C ARG A 102 -4.79 -0.47 -15.15
N ALA A 103 -3.61 0.05 -14.86
CA ALA A 103 -2.34 -0.67 -14.98
C ALA A 103 -2.14 -1.72 -13.87
N GLY A 104 -3.01 -1.73 -12.85
CA GLY A 104 -3.06 -2.74 -11.80
C GLY A 104 -2.59 -2.27 -10.43
N VAL A 105 -2.61 -0.97 -10.13
CA VAL A 105 -2.30 -0.45 -8.79
C VAL A 105 -3.56 0.06 -8.12
N ALA A 106 -3.97 -0.56 -7.02
CA ALA A 106 -5.07 -0.08 -6.19
C ALA A 106 -4.55 0.43 -4.85
N ARG A 107 -5.30 1.35 -4.22
CA ARG A 107 -4.95 1.91 -2.91
C ARG A 107 -6.19 2.08 -2.05
N THR A 108 -6.06 1.75 -0.76
CA THR A 108 -6.96 2.24 0.29
C THR A 108 -6.46 3.59 0.80
N PHE A 109 -7.27 4.31 1.55
CA PHE A 109 -6.90 5.62 2.10
C PHE A 109 -6.94 5.56 3.63
N GLN A 110 -6.14 6.39 4.29
CA GLN A 110 -6.12 6.51 5.74
C GLN A 110 -7.53 6.81 6.30
N ASN A 111 -8.26 7.74 5.68
CA ASN A 111 -9.67 7.97 5.97
C ASN A 111 -10.54 7.11 5.06
N ILE A 112 -11.44 6.34 5.63
CA ILE A 112 -12.37 5.46 4.89
C ILE A 112 -13.17 6.27 3.87
N ARG A 113 -13.10 5.85 2.60
CA ARG A 113 -13.78 6.49 1.47
C ARG A 113 -14.83 5.57 0.86
N LEU A 114 -15.81 5.16 1.65
CA LEU A 114 -16.95 4.38 1.17
C LEU A 114 -18.08 5.28 0.70
N PHE A 115 -18.89 4.76 -0.21
CA PHE A 115 -20.22 5.32 -0.54
C PHE A 115 -21.19 4.86 0.56
N LYS A 116 -21.25 5.64 1.65
CA LYS A 116 -21.93 5.25 2.89
C LYS A 116 -23.40 4.96 2.73
N ASN A 117 -24.09 5.67 1.83
CA ASN A 117 -25.52 5.52 1.53
C ASN A 117 -25.84 4.39 0.52
N LEU A 118 -24.81 3.68 0.05
CA LEU A 118 -24.97 2.52 -0.81
C LEU A 118 -24.79 1.24 -0.01
N SER A 119 -25.30 0.13 -0.55
CA SER A 119 -25.11 -1.18 0.07
C SER A 119 -23.63 -1.61 0.04
N VAL A 120 -23.30 -2.58 0.88
CA VAL A 120 -21.97 -3.22 0.92
C VAL A 120 -21.62 -3.76 -0.46
N ILE A 121 -22.53 -4.50 -1.10
CA ILE A 121 -22.27 -5.09 -2.41
C ILE A 121 -22.15 -4.03 -3.51
N ASP A 122 -22.92 -2.94 -3.47
CA ASP A 122 -22.82 -1.87 -4.45
C ASP A 122 -21.44 -1.16 -4.40
N ASN A 123 -20.87 -1.00 -3.19
CA ASN A 123 -19.50 -0.51 -3.04
C ASN A 123 -18.49 -1.40 -3.77
N VAL A 124 -18.65 -2.72 -3.70
CA VAL A 124 -17.77 -3.68 -4.39
C VAL A 124 -18.00 -3.63 -5.91
N LEU A 125 -19.27 -3.61 -6.37
CA LEU A 125 -19.61 -3.52 -7.78
C LEU A 125 -19.05 -2.26 -8.45
N ILE A 126 -19.04 -1.12 -7.75
CA ILE A 126 -18.39 0.12 -8.24
C ILE A 126 -16.89 -0.12 -8.47
N GLY A 127 -16.20 -0.84 -7.57
CA GLY A 127 -14.81 -1.23 -7.75
C GLY A 127 -14.58 -2.08 -9.00
N MET A 128 -15.53 -2.93 -9.37
CA MET A 128 -15.45 -3.80 -10.54
C MET A 128 -15.70 -3.09 -11.87
N HIS A 129 -16.11 -1.82 -11.87
CA HIS A 129 -16.51 -1.10 -13.09
C HIS A 129 -15.42 -1.06 -14.19
N ASN A 130 -14.16 -1.11 -13.82
CA ASN A 130 -13.06 -1.17 -14.79
C ASN A 130 -13.05 -2.45 -15.64
N HIS A 131 -13.71 -3.52 -15.18
CA HIS A 131 -13.76 -4.84 -15.84
C HIS A 131 -15.11 -5.13 -16.48
N THR A 132 -16.14 -4.30 -16.23
CA THR A 132 -17.46 -4.48 -16.82
C THR A 132 -17.55 -3.71 -18.13
N HIS A 133 -17.46 -4.42 -19.24
CA HIS A 133 -17.60 -3.86 -20.57
C HIS A 133 -19.07 -3.92 -21.01
N TYR A 134 -19.83 -2.86 -20.70
CA TYR A 134 -21.15 -2.68 -21.30
C TYR A 134 -21.07 -1.67 -22.44
N ASN A 135 -21.65 -2.01 -23.58
CA ASN A 135 -22.01 -1.00 -24.58
C ASN A 135 -23.20 -0.21 -24.03
N MET A 136 -23.14 1.11 -24.13
CA MET A 136 -24.18 2.05 -23.68
C MET A 136 -25.58 1.63 -24.14
N LEU A 137 -25.71 1.10 -25.37
CA LEU A 137 -26.93 0.55 -25.94
C LEU A 137 -27.46 -0.70 -25.21
N THR A 138 -26.58 -1.61 -24.78
CA THR A 138 -26.99 -2.85 -24.10
C THR A 138 -27.44 -2.60 -22.67
N SER A 139 -26.87 -1.59 -22.00
CA SER A 139 -27.28 -1.19 -20.64
C SER A 139 -28.59 -0.39 -20.66
N THR A 140 -28.78 0.52 -21.65
CA THR A 140 -30.01 1.32 -21.77
C THR A 140 -31.23 0.45 -22.14
N LEU A 141 -31.04 -0.52 -23.01
CA LEU A 141 -32.11 -1.43 -23.46
C LEU A 141 -32.29 -2.66 -22.55
N ARG A 142 -31.48 -2.79 -21.48
CA ARG A 142 -31.52 -3.91 -20.51
C ARG A 142 -31.63 -5.28 -21.17
N LEU A 143 -30.83 -5.51 -22.23
CA LEU A 143 -30.84 -6.75 -23.00
C LEU A 143 -30.43 -7.96 -22.13
N PRO A 144 -30.74 -9.21 -22.48
CA PRO A 144 -30.40 -10.41 -21.71
C PRO A 144 -28.89 -10.51 -21.36
N LYS A 145 -28.04 -10.01 -22.25
CA LYS A 145 -26.57 -9.92 -22.01
C LYS A 145 -26.22 -9.02 -20.84
N TYR A 146 -26.96 -7.93 -20.62
CA TYR A 146 -26.80 -7.06 -19.47
C TYR A 146 -27.08 -7.81 -18.16
N TRP A 147 -28.24 -8.45 -18.06
CA TRP A 147 -28.64 -9.19 -16.86
C TRP A 147 -27.70 -10.36 -16.52
N LYS A 148 -27.18 -11.05 -17.54
CA LYS A 148 -26.19 -12.11 -17.35
C LYS A 148 -24.88 -11.56 -16.76
N ALA A 149 -24.42 -10.42 -17.23
CA ALA A 149 -23.19 -9.80 -16.76
C ALA A 149 -23.36 -9.18 -15.34
N GLU A 150 -24.53 -8.57 -15.05
CA GLU A 150 -24.87 -8.09 -13.69
C GLU A 150 -24.88 -9.25 -12.69
N LYS A 151 -25.51 -10.38 -13.06
CA LYS A 151 -25.54 -11.56 -12.20
C LYS A 151 -24.11 -12.08 -11.93
N ALA A 152 -23.28 -12.20 -12.95
CA ALA A 152 -21.89 -12.64 -12.82
C ALA A 152 -21.05 -11.65 -11.97
N ALA A 153 -21.28 -10.34 -12.14
CA ALA A 153 -20.62 -9.32 -11.32
C ALA A 153 -21.03 -9.43 -9.85
N ARG A 154 -22.33 -9.64 -9.57
CA ARG A 154 -22.84 -9.83 -8.21
C ARG A 154 -22.28 -11.09 -7.56
N GLU A 155 -22.24 -12.22 -8.28
CA GLU A 155 -21.64 -13.47 -7.78
C GLU A 155 -20.16 -13.25 -7.40
N LYS A 156 -19.39 -12.61 -8.27
CA LYS A 156 -17.98 -12.31 -7.99
C LYS A 156 -17.82 -11.31 -6.84
N ALA A 157 -18.72 -10.33 -6.70
CA ALA A 157 -18.69 -9.40 -5.57
C ALA A 157 -18.96 -10.14 -4.23
N LEU A 158 -19.90 -11.10 -4.22
CA LEU A 158 -20.16 -11.95 -3.04
C LEU A 158 -18.97 -12.85 -2.72
N GLU A 159 -18.27 -13.39 -3.72
CA GLU A 159 -17.04 -14.14 -3.53
C GLU A 159 -15.96 -13.29 -2.86
N LEU A 160 -15.75 -12.05 -3.33
CA LEU A 160 -14.82 -11.11 -2.70
C LEU A 160 -15.20 -10.78 -1.26
N LEU A 161 -16.48 -10.55 -0.98
CA LEU A 161 -16.98 -10.28 0.36
C LEU A 161 -16.78 -11.48 1.29
N SER A 162 -16.88 -12.72 0.78
CA SER A 162 -16.72 -13.94 1.58
C SER A 162 -15.28 -14.12 2.13
N ILE A 163 -14.28 -13.47 1.54
CA ILE A 163 -12.89 -13.49 2.04
C ILE A 163 -12.82 -12.92 3.44
N PHE A 164 -13.64 -11.89 3.71
CA PHE A 164 -13.73 -11.19 4.98
C PHE A 164 -14.99 -11.55 5.79
N GLY A 165 -15.69 -12.64 5.42
CA GLY A 165 -16.92 -13.05 6.11
C GLY A 165 -18.06 -12.03 6.03
N MET A 166 -18.11 -11.20 4.99
CA MET A 166 -19.07 -10.09 4.86
C MET A 166 -20.23 -10.39 3.89
N GLN A 167 -20.31 -11.58 3.32
CA GLN A 167 -21.33 -11.95 2.32
C GLN A 167 -22.77 -11.83 2.86
N ASP A 168 -22.99 -12.12 4.14
CA ASP A 168 -24.32 -12.04 4.78
C ASP A 168 -24.78 -10.60 5.03
N GLN A 169 -23.85 -9.64 4.94
CA GLN A 169 -24.10 -8.20 5.09
C GLN A 169 -24.17 -7.49 3.72
N ALA A 170 -24.22 -8.23 2.62
CA ALA A 170 -24.10 -7.67 1.26
C ALA A 170 -25.12 -6.57 0.97
N ASP A 171 -26.35 -6.72 1.45
CA ASP A 171 -27.44 -5.76 1.20
C ASP A 171 -27.56 -4.70 2.33
N ALA A 172 -26.72 -4.75 3.36
CA ALA A 172 -26.69 -3.74 4.43
C ALA A 172 -26.11 -2.42 3.89
N GLU A 173 -26.54 -1.30 4.45
CA GLU A 173 -25.97 0.02 4.14
C GLU A 173 -24.52 0.11 4.67
N ALA A 174 -23.58 0.48 3.81
CA ALA A 174 -22.16 0.52 4.17
C ALA A 174 -21.84 1.46 5.32
N GLY A 175 -22.59 2.56 5.46
CA GLY A 175 -22.46 3.51 6.55
C GLY A 175 -22.89 2.99 7.91
N SER A 176 -23.75 1.96 7.96
CA SER A 176 -24.25 1.35 9.21
C SER A 176 -23.29 0.31 9.81
N LEU A 177 -22.27 -0.09 9.06
CA LEU A 177 -21.28 -1.07 9.52
C LEU A 177 -20.41 -0.51 10.66
N PRO A 178 -19.95 -1.36 11.60
CA PRO A 178 -18.87 -1.02 12.52
C PRO A 178 -17.62 -0.57 11.77
N TYR A 179 -16.79 0.26 12.40
CA TYR A 179 -15.61 0.86 11.78
C TYR A 179 -14.66 -0.18 11.14
N GLY A 180 -14.32 -1.26 11.85
CA GLY A 180 -13.49 -2.35 11.35
C GLY A 180 -14.08 -3.03 10.11
N ALA A 181 -15.41 -3.21 10.05
CA ALA A 181 -16.10 -3.77 8.89
C ALA A 181 -16.10 -2.79 7.71
N GLN A 182 -16.24 -1.47 7.94
CA GLN A 182 -16.08 -0.46 6.91
C GLN A 182 -14.67 -0.50 6.31
N ARG A 183 -13.64 -0.69 7.15
CA ARG A 183 -12.25 -0.79 6.70
C ARG A 183 -12.03 -2.04 5.84
N ARG A 184 -12.57 -3.18 6.25
CA ARG A 184 -12.55 -4.42 5.45
C ARG A 184 -13.25 -4.24 4.09
N LEU A 185 -14.41 -3.58 4.09
CA LEU A 185 -15.13 -3.27 2.84
C LEU A 185 -14.32 -2.37 1.89
N GLU A 186 -13.57 -1.41 2.42
CA GLU A 186 -12.68 -0.56 1.62
C GLU A 186 -11.59 -1.40 0.92
N ILE A 187 -11.01 -2.38 1.62
CA ILE A 187 -10.03 -3.32 1.05
C ILE A 187 -10.70 -4.18 -0.03
N VAL A 188 -11.88 -4.75 0.24
CA VAL A 188 -12.64 -5.54 -0.75
C VAL A 188 -12.92 -4.72 -2.00
N ARG A 189 -13.34 -3.47 -1.85
CA ARG A 189 -13.58 -2.57 -2.99
C ARG A 189 -12.30 -2.30 -3.79
N ALA A 190 -11.16 -2.14 -3.13
CA ALA A 190 -9.87 -1.99 -3.82
C ALA A 190 -9.49 -3.27 -4.56
N LEU A 191 -9.68 -4.46 -3.97
CA LEU A 191 -9.49 -5.76 -4.63
C LEU A 191 -10.39 -5.96 -5.84
N ALA A 192 -11.62 -5.45 -5.79
CA ALA A 192 -12.57 -5.54 -6.88
C ALA A 192 -12.09 -4.86 -8.17
N THR A 193 -11.10 -3.95 -8.09
CA THR A 193 -10.45 -3.36 -9.28
C THR A 193 -9.47 -4.32 -9.98
N GLY A 194 -9.24 -5.54 -9.46
CA GLY A 194 -8.32 -6.54 -10.00
C GLY A 194 -6.85 -6.08 -9.99
N PRO A 195 -6.32 -5.61 -8.86
CA PRO A 195 -4.98 -5.07 -8.82
C PRO A 195 -3.91 -6.16 -8.94
N LYS A 196 -2.71 -5.76 -9.39
CA LYS A 196 -1.46 -6.54 -9.28
C LYS A 196 -0.67 -6.12 -8.04
N LEU A 197 -0.87 -4.86 -7.60
CA LEU A 197 -0.30 -4.26 -6.40
C LEU A 197 -1.39 -3.54 -5.62
N LEU A 198 -1.57 -3.94 -4.37
CA LEU A 198 -2.48 -3.31 -3.43
C LEU A 198 -1.69 -2.48 -2.41
N LEU A 199 -1.94 -1.18 -2.38
CA LEU A 199 -1.35 -0.25 -1.43
C LEU A 199 -2.32 -0.05 -0.27
N LEU A 200 -1.93 -0.43 0.94
CA LEU A 200 -2.72 -0.30 2.16
C LEU A 200 -2.17 0.84 3.04
N ASP A 201 -2.97 1.86 3.28
CA ASP A 201 -2.58 3.05 4.05
C ASP A 201 -3.17 2.96 5.45
N GLU A 202 -2.37 2.57 6.44
CA GLU A 202 -2.71 2.32 7.84
C GLU A 202 -3.97 1.43 7.99
N PRO A 203 -3.94 0.19 7.44
CA PRO A 203 -5.13 -0.65 7.37
C PRO A 203 -5.67 -1.08 8.74
N ALA A 204 -4.84 -1.12 9.78
CA ALA A 204 -5.25 -1.49 11.14
C ALA A 204 -5.67 -0.30 12.02
N ALA A 205 -5.64 0.94 11.49
CA ALA A 205 -5.99 2.11 12.28
C ALA A 205 -7.39 1.99 12.91
N GLY A 206 -7.47 2.13 14.23
CA GLY A 206 -8.73 2.05 14.99
C GLY A 206 -9.28 0.63 15.21
N MET A 207 -8.54 -0.41 14.86
CA MET A 207 -8.89 -1.81 15.14
C MET A 207 -8.41 -2.24 16.52
N ASN A 208 -9.14 -3.16 17.13
CA ASN A 208 -8.69 -3.83 18.34
C ASN A 208 -7.69 -4.97 17.99
N PRO A 209 -6.97 -5.55 18.97
CA PRO A 209 -5.96 -6.59 18.70
C PRO A 209 -6.51 -7.84 17.98
N SER A 210 -7.74 -8.24 18.25
CA SER A 210 -8.37 -9.39 17.59
C SER A 210 -8.67 -9.08 16.12
N GLU A 211 -9.20 -7.88 15.84
CA GLU A 211 -9.46 -7.41 14.47
C GLU A 211 -8.16 -7.24 13.67
N THR A 212 -7.08 -6.79 14.34
CA THR A 212 -5.75 -6.70 13.72
C THR A 212 -5.22 -8.08 13.33
N THR A 213 -5.37 -9.08 14.21
CA THR A 213 -4.96 -10.46 13.90
C THR A 213 -5.76 -11.03 12.72
N GLU A 214 -7.07 -10.86 12.70
CA GLU A 214 -7.92 -11.26 11.58
C GLU A 214 -7.53 -10.54 10.28
N LEU A 215 -7.19 -9.25 10.35
CA LEU A 215 -6.71 -8.50 9.19
C LEU A 215 -5.40 -9.07 8.65
N MET A 216 -4.46 -9.43 9.52
CA MET A 216 -3.19 -10.05 9.12
C MET A 216 -3.40 -11.35 8.35
N GLU A 217 -4.27 -12.23 8.84
CA GLU A 217 -4.65 -13.47 8.17
C GLU A 217 -5.30 -13.21 6.80
N ASN A 218 -6.19 -12.23 6.75
CA ASN A 218 -6.85 -11.84 5.50
C ASN A 218 -5.86 -11.26 4.48
N ILE A 219 -4.86 -10.49 4.90
CA ILE A 219 -3.81 -9.95 4.01
C ILE A 219 -3.01 -11.11 3.38
N HIS A 220 -2.61 -12.11 4.15
CA HIS A 220 -1.94 -13.30 3.61
C HIS A 220 -2.84 -14.06 2.63
N LYS A 221 -4.10 -14.30 3.02
CA LYS A 221 -5.10 -14.96 2.17
C LYS A 221 -5.31 -14.25 0.85
N ILE A 222 -5.40 -12.91 0.88
CA ILE A 222 -5.53 -12.08 -0.33
C ILE A 222 -4.30 -12.25 -1.23
N ARG A 223 -3.09 -12.08 -0.70
CA ARG A 223 -1.85 -12.25 -1.45
C ARG A 223 -1.81 -13.62 -2.14
N ASP A 224 -2.12 -14.69 -1.39
CA ASP A 224 -2.02 -16.06 -1.89
C ASP A 224 -3.14 -16.41 -2.88
N THR A 225 -4.38 -15.95 -2.63
CA THR A 225 -5.54 -16.22 -3.50
C THR A 225 -5.44 -15.48 -4.83
N PHE A 226 -5.06 -14.20 -4.80
CA PHE A 226 -5.01 -13.35 -5.99
C PHE A 226 -3.64 -13.26 -6.64
N GLN A 227 -2.61 -13.85 -6.00
CA GLN A 227 -1.21 -13.78 -6.47
C GLN A 227 -0.78 -12.34 -6.76
N ILE A 228 -1.10 -11.42 -5.84
CA ILE A 228 -0.78 -9.99 -5.94
C ILE A 228 0.29 -9.59 -4.93
N ALA A 229 0.98 -8.51 -5.23
CA ALA A 229 1.84 -7.84 -4.25
C ALA A 229 1.00 -6.93 -3.34
N ILE A 230 1.45 -6.78 -2.11
CA ILE A 230 0.84 -5.87 -1.13
C ILE A 230 1.95 -4.99 -0.54
N MET A 231 1.76 -3.68 -0.57
CA MET A 231 2.62 -2.75 0.12
C MET A 231 1.79 -1.98 1.13
N LEU A 232 2.26 -1.92 2.37
CA LEU A 232 1.53 -1.24 3.43
C LEU A 232 2.36 -0.14 4.10
N ILE A 233 1.69 0.92 4.49
CA ILE A 233 2.17 1.91 5.45
C ILE A 233 1.51 1.57 6.77
N GLU A 234 2.31 1.39 7.82
CA GLU A 234 1.82 1.15 9.18
C GLU A 234 2.78 1.73 10.21
N HIS A 235 2.23 2.01 11.37
CA HIS A 235 2.98 2.41 12.55
C HIS A 235 2.84 1.36 13.69
N ASP A 236 1.93 0.40 13.56
CA ASP A 236 1.86 -0.77 14.42
C ASP A 236 2.96 -1.77 14.01
N MET A 237 4.02 -1.78 14.82
CA MET A 237 5.18 -2.64 14.57
C MET A 237 4.83 -4.12 14.70
N SER A 238 3.81 -4.49 15.50
CA SER A 238 3.40 -5.89 15.67
C SER A 238 2.83 -6.42 14.37
N LEU A 239 1.97 -5.65 13.70
CA LEU A 239 1.43 -5.99 12.39
C LEU A 239 2.54 -6.06 11.34
N VAL A 240 3.37 -5.01 11.24
CA VAL A 240 4.45 -4.95 10.24
C VAL A 240 5.39 -6.14 10.36
N MET A 241 5.88 -6.43 11.59
CA MET A 241 6.80 -7.54 11.84
C MET A 241 6.14 -8.91 11.64
N GLY A 242 4.81 -8.99 11.77
CA GLY A 242 4.06 -10.23 11.64
C GLY A 242 3.74 -10.64 10.20
N ILE A 243 3.61 -9.70 9.28
CA ILE A 243 3.17 -10.00 7.91
C ILE A 243 4.13 -9.59 6.81
N CYS A 244 4.99 -8.58 7.04
CA CYS A 244 5.90 -8.13 5.99
C CYS A 244 7.06 -9.10 5.82
N GLU A 245 7.40 -9.36 4.58
CA GLU A 245 8.56 -10.18 4.20
C GLU A 245 9.79 -9.28 4.01
N GLY A 246 9.56 -8.03 3.64
CA GLY A 246 10.58 -6.99 3.52
C GLY A 246 10.03 -5.66 4.00
N ILE A 247 10.91 -4.83 4.55
CA ILE A 247 10.57 -3.53 5.11
C ILE A 247 11.55 -2.49 4.59
N ALA A 248 11.03 -1.37 4.10
CA ALA A 248 11.79 -0.16 3.84
C ALA A 248 11.48 0.89 4.91
N VAL A 249 12.49 1.51 5.47
CA VAL A 249 12.36 2.54 6.51
C VAL A 249 12.65 3.90 5.91
N LEU A 250 11.65 4.79 5.99
CA LEU A 250 11.73 6.15 5.50
C LEU A 250 11.97 7.12 6.66
N ASN A 251 12.89 8.06 6.49
CA ASN A 251 13.10 9.16 7.43
C ASN A 251 13.45 10.44 6.65
N TYR A 252 12.78 11.55 6.94
CA TYR A 252 12.95 12.83 6.23
C TYR A 252 13.01 12.70 4.70
N GLY A 253 12.09 11.90 4.14
CA GLY A 253 11.96 11.70 2.69
C GLY A 253 12.97 10.74 2.05
N LYS A 254 13.89 10.15 2.81
CA LYS A 254 14.93 9.21 2.33
C LYS A 254 14.77 7.83 2.95
N ILE A 255 15.08 6.80 2.18
CA ILE A 255 15.20 5.44 2.74
C ILE A 255 16.50 5.37 3.55
N ILE A 256 16.38 4.99 4.81
CA ILE A 256 17.51 4.85 5.75
C ILE A 256 17.89 3.39 6.03
N ALA A 257 16.99 2.45 5.72
CA ALA A 257 17.24 1.02 5.85
C ALA A 257 16.26 0.24 4.99
N LYS A 258 16.70 -0.94 4.53
CA LYS A 258 15.87 -1.99 3.92
C LYS A 258 16.32 -3.33 4.50
N GLY A 259 15.39 -4.27 4.64
CA GLY A 259 15.72 -5.62 5.09
C GLY A 259 14.51 -6.39 5.56
N THR A 260 14.76 -7.59 6.06
CA THR A 260 13.76 -8.41 6.74
C THR A 260 13.28 -7.75 8.05
N PRO A 261 12.12 -8.13 8.59
CA PRO A 261 11.66 -7.65 9.88
C PRO A 261 12.69 -7.77 11.00
N GLU A 262 13.46 -8.87 11.02
CA GLU A 262 14.47 -9.13 12.04
C GLU A 262 15.68 -8.20 11.91
N GLU A 263 16.13 -7.94 10.69
CA GLU A 263 17.22 -7.00 10.41
C GLU A 263 16.82 -5.59 10.79
N ILE A 264 15.61 -5.14 10.39
CA ILE A 264 15.10 -3.81 10.69
C ILE A 264 14.94 -3.60 12.20
N ARG A 265 14.44 -4.59 12.93
CA ARG A 265 14.26 -4.50 14.39
C ARG A 265 15.58 -4.28 15.15
N ARG A 266 16.70 -4.79 14.62
CA ARG A 266 18.03 -4.70 15.23
C ARG A 266 18.88 -3.56 14.67
N ASN A 267 18.41 -2.87 13.65
CA ASN A 267 19.16 -1.83 12.97
C ASN A 267 19.29 -0.58 13.85
N PRO A 268 20.52 -0.17 14.26
CA PRO A 268 20.71 0.98 15.14
C PRO A 268 20.23 2.30 14.53
N VAL A 269 20.35 2.47 13.22
CA VAL A 269 19.90 3.68 12.51
C VAL A 269 18.37 3.80 12.59
N VAL A 270 17.66 2.66 12.47
CA VAL A 270 16.20 2.62 12.59
C VAL A 270 15.80 2.95 14.04
N ILE A 271 16.45 2.32 15.01
CA ILE A 271 16.16 2.56 16.44
C ILE A 271 16.37 4.04 16.78
N GLU A 272 17.47 4.66 16.32
CA GLU A 272 17.74 6.08 16.52
C GLU A 272 16.69 6.98 15.87
N ALA A 273 16.21 6.63 14.67
CA ALA A 273 15.19 7.40 13.95
C ALA A 273 13.84 7.43 14.69
N TYR A 274 13.50 6.37 15.44
CA TYR A 274 12.27 6.30 16.21
C TYR A 274 12.39 6.87 17.63
N LEU A 275 13.54 6.68 18.30
CA LEU A 275 13.76 7.11 19.69
C LEU A 275 14.30 8.54 19.78
N GLY A 276 14.76 9.11 18.66
CA GLY A 276 15.55 10.34 18.64
C GLY A 276 16.97 10.11 19.14
N LYS A 277 17.91 11.00 18.80
CA LYS A 277 19.26 10.97 19.38
C LYS A 277 19.11 11.04 20.89
N LYS A 278 19.65 10.06 21.64
CA LYS A 278 19.89 10.24 23.07
C LYS A 278 20.66 11.56 23.19
N ARG A 279 20.05 12.56 23.86
CA ARG A 279 20.76 13.80 24.22
C ARG A 279 22.03 13.36 24.92
N GLY A 280 23.15 13.66 24.26
CA GLY A 280 24.46 13.26 24.71
C GLY A 280 24.65 13.61 26.19
N GLU A 281 25.25 12.70 26.89
CA GLU A 281 25.96 13.00 28.13
C GLU A 281 26.75 14.29 27.91
N LYS A 282 26.25 15.41 28.47
CA LYS A 282 27.08 16.58 28.67
C LYS A 282 28.24 16.09 29.51
N GLN A 283 29.41 16.10 28.94
CA GLN A 283 30.65 16.06 29.68
C GLN A 283 30.59 17.17 30.75
N ASP A 284 30.31 16.77 31.99
CA ASP A 284 30.70 17.51 33.16
C ASP A 284 32.23 17.36 33.29
N ALA A 285 32.94 18.23 32.62
CA ALA A 285 34.35 18.40 32.73
C ALA A 285 34.67 19.89 32.58
N GLU A 286 34.25 20.65 33.58
CA GLU A 286 34.91 21.92 33.96
C GLU A 286 34.64 22.15 35.44
N GLY A 287 35.62 21.83 36.22
CA GLY A 287 35.62 22.07 37.66
C GLY A 287 36.97 21.72 38.26
N GLN A 288 37.99 22.45 37.89
CA GLN A 288 39.06 22.87 38.82
C GLN A 288 39.87 23.99 38.18
#